data_747268fd5b6a86ace73a016400d320d8
#
_entry.id   747268fd5b6a86ace73a016400d320d8
#
_cell.length_a   1.000
_cell.length_b   1.000
_cell.length_c   1.000
_cell.angle_alpha   90.00
_cell.angle_beta   90.00
_cell.angle_gamma   90.00
#
_symmetry.space_group_name_H-M   'P 1'
#
loop_
_entity.id
_entity.type
_entity.pdbx_description
1 polymer ?
#
loop_
_entity_poly.entity_id
_entity_poly.type
_entity_poly.pdbx_seq_one_letter_code
_entity_poly.pdbx_strand_id
1 'polypeptide(L)'
;MSKKPVIVFEGIEGSGKTYHINHVSKYLKKKKINYIKLREPGGTSNSEKIRKLILNNKSNFNKETDLLLYLASRSENISLLKKNFRKKVILIDRFIDSSIAYQHYGLGVNKKLIEIINKSLLGNFKIDFTFLNIVNNKNMIKRLKLRKSLNRYDKFNNKFYSKVQKGFLKLSRGNKKNIKLSIQI
;
A
#
# COMPACT_ATOMS: atom_id res chain seq x y z
N MET A 1 26.58 1.79 -12.74
CA MET A 1 25.59 0.80 -12.26
C MET A 1 24.19 1.30 -12.56
N SER A 2 23.31 0.48 -13.15
CA SER A 2 21.92 0.87 -13.41
C SER A 2 21.16 1.11 -12.09
N LYS A 3 20.34 2.17 -12.04
CA LYS A 3 19.52 2.50 -10.88
C LYS A 3 18.56 1.36 -10.55
N LYS A 4 18.56 0.86 -9.33
CA LYS A 4 17.63 -0.19 -8.89
C LYS A 4 16.24 0.40 -8.70
N PRO A 5 15.16 -0.26 -9.20
CA PRO A 5 13.82 0.28 -9.16
C PRO A 5 13.15 0.18 -7.79
N VAL A 6 12.17 1.08 -7.59
CA VAL A 6 11.18 1.03 -6.52
C VAL A 6 9.86 0.55 -7.14
N ILE A 7 9.36 -0.58 -6.67
CA ILE A 7 8.16 -1.25 -7.18
C ILE A 7 7.13 -1.33 -6.06
N VAL A 8 5.94 -0.79 -6.30
CA VAL A 8 4.82 -0.77 -5.36
C VAL A 8 3.74 -1.74 -5.82
N PHE A 9 3.12 -2.44 -4.88
CA PHE A 9 1.97 -3.31 -5.12
C PHE A 9 0.75 -2.72 -4.41
N GLU A 10 -0.24 -2.30 -5.18
CA GLU A 10 -1.45 -1.65 -4.71
C GLU A 10 -2.71 -2.45 -5.01
N GLY A 11 -3.82 -2.11 -4.37
CA GLY A 11 -5.14 -2.73 -4.54
C GLY A 11 -5.82 -3.00 -3.20
N ILE A 12 -7.11 -3.32 -3.25
CA ILE A 12 -7.92 -3.60 -2.06
C ILE A 12 -7.54 -4.94 -1.41
N GLU A 13 -8.15 -5.26 -0.28
CA GLU A 13 -8.02 -6.56 0.39
C GLU A 13 -8.40 -7.69 -0.57
N GLY A 14 -7.73 -8.83 -0.45
CA GLY A 14 -8.00 -10.00 -1.30
C GLY A 14 -7.63 -9.83 -2.78
N SER A 15 -7.04 -8.71 -3.21
CA SER A 15 -6.66 -8.48 -4.62
C SER A 15 -5.43 -9.25 -5.10
N GLY A 16 -4.75 -10.02 -4.24
CA GLY A 16 -3.61 -10.86 -4.65
C GLY A 16 -2.24 -10.20 -4.55
N LYS A 17 -2.11 -9.00 -3.96
CA LYS A 17 -0.81 -8.31 -3.77
C LYS A 17 0.27 -9.19 -3.19
N THR A 18 -0.02 -9.87 -2.08
CA THR A 18 0.94 -10.75 -1.38
C THR A 18 1.43 -11.89 -2.28
N TYR A 19 0.57 -12.43 -3.14
CA TYR A 19 0.95 -13.43 -4.12
C TYR A 19 2.00 -12.86 -5.10
N HIS A 20 1.71 -11.73 -5.72
CA HIS A 20 2.60 -11.11 -6.71
C HIS A 20 3.93 -10.66 -6.10
N ILE A 21 3.93 -9.97 -4.97
CA ILE A 21 5.16 -9.51 -4.33
C ILE A 21 6.07 -10.68 -3.91
N ASN A 22 5.48 -11.80 -3.47
CA ASN A 22 6.23 -12.99 -3.12
C ASN A 22 6.85 -13.66 -4.37
N HIS A 23 6.14 -13.70 -5.51
CA HIS A 23 6.69 -14.22 -6.76
C HIS A 23 7.86 -13.37 -7.26
N VAL A 24 7.71 -12.04 -7.25
CA VAL A 24 8.81 -11.13 -7.60
C VAL A 24 9.99 -11.31 -6.64
N SER A 25 9.74 -11.43 -5.33
CA SER A 25 10.80 -11.66 -4.34
C SER A 25 11.56 -12.97 -4.60
N LYS A 26 10.83 -14.07 -4.92
CA LYS A 26 11.44 -15.36 -5.26
C LYS A 26 12.29 -15.25 -6.53
N TYR A 27 11.79 -14.56 -7.56
CA TYR A 27 12.54 -14.31 -8.80
C TYR A 27 13.83 -13.54 -8.54
N LEU A 28 13.78 -12.43 -7.80
CA LEU A 28 14.97 -11.64 -7.47
C LEU A 28 15.99 -12.45 -6.69
N LYS A 29 15.54 -13.28 -5.71
CA LYS A 29 16.40 -14.19 -4.97
C LYS A 29 17.09 -15.21 -5.90
N LYS A 30 16.33 -15.85 -6.82
CA LYS A 30 16.87 -16.79 -7.81
C LYS A 30 17.93 -16.14 -8.70
N LYS A 31 17.74 -14.87 -9.07
CA LYS A 31 18.67 -14.08 -9.88
C LYS A 31 19.81 -13.43 -9.08
N LYS A 32 19.91 -13.69 -7.77
CA LYS A 32 20.90 -13.10 -6.85
C LYS A 32 20.88 -11.55 -6.87
N ILE A 33 19.70 -10.94 -7.11
CA ILE A 33 19.51 -9.50 -7.13
C ILE A 33 19.15 -9.03 -5.71
N ASN A 34 19.94 -8.12 -5.15
CA ASN A 34 19.70 -7.55 -3.84
C ASN A 34 18.40 -6.73 -3.81
N TYR A 35 17.52 -7.03 -2.88
CA TYR A 35 16.26 -6.32 -2.67
C TYR A 35 15.91 -6.17 -1.19
N ILE A 36 15.03 -5.22 -0.89
CA ILE A 36 14.30 -5.15 0.37
C ILE A 36 12.81 -5.25 0.09
N LYS A 37 12.06 -5.83 1.03
CA LYS A 37 10.61 -5.92 0.99
C LYS A 37 10.03 -5.24 2.22
N LEU A 38 9.12 -4.30 2.00
CA LEU A 38 8.43 -3.54 3.03
C LEU A 38 6.92 -3.64 2.82
N ARG A 39 6.13 -3.46 3.88
CA ARG A 39 4.68 -3.29 3.79
C ARG A 39 4.25 -2.06 4.58
N GLU A 40 3.19 -1.40 4.16
CA GLU A 40 2.57 -0.32 4.90
C GLU A 40 1.09 -0.60 5.20
N PRO A 41 0.63 -0.25 6.41
CA PRO A 41 1.41 0.18 7.56
C PRO A 41 2.25 -0.98 8.12
N GLY A 42 3.36 -0.68 8.79
CA GLY A 42 4.33 -1.66 9.29
C GLY A 42 5.66 -1.60 8.55
N GLY A 43 6.56 -2.53 8.84
CA GLY A 43 7.87 -2.66 8.19
C GLY A 43 9.04 -2.50 9.16
N THR A 44 9.27 -1.32 9.71
CA THR A 44 10.23 -1.11 10.80
C THR A 44 9.60 -1.40 12.17
N SER A 45 10.41 -1.56 13.22
CA SER A 45 9.93 -1.90 14.57
C SER A 45 8.86 -0.92 15.07
N ASN A 46 9.11 0.40 14.96
CA ASN A 46 8.14 1.41 15.39
C ASN A 46 6.90 1.42 14.49
N SER A 47 7.09 1.28 13.19
CA SER A 47 5.97 1.19 12.25
C SER A 47 5.06 -0.02 12.54
N GLU A 48 5.61 -1.15 13.00
CA GLU A 48 4.81 -2.31 13.44
C GLU A 48 4.01 -2.03 14.74
N LYS A 49 4.54 -1.22 15.67
CA LYS A 49 3.77 -0.77 16.84
C LYS A 49 2.57 0.06 16.41
N ILE A 50 2.78 1.02 15.50
CA ILE A 50 1.71 1.85 14.93
C ILE A 50 0.70 0.99 14.16
N ARG A 51 1.17 0.01 13.38
CA ARG A 51 0.30 -0.93 12.68
C ARG A 51 -0.64 -1.69 13.62
N LYS A 52 -0.16 -2.12 14.80
CA LYS A 52 -1.00 -2.79 15.81
C LYS A 52 -2.15 -1.90 16.25
N LEU A 53 -1.91 -0.60 16.44
CA LEU A 53 -2.96 0.37 16.76
C LEU A 53 -3.96 0.52 15.61
N ILE A 54 -3.48 0.75 14.39
CA ILE A 54 -4.32 0.94 13.20
C ILE A 54 -5.26 -0.25 12.96
N LEU A 55 -4.75 -1.47 13.09
CA LEU A 55 -5.47 -2.69 12.72
C LEU A 55 -6.27 -3.31 13.88
N ASN A 56 -6.15 -2.78 15.08
CA ASN A 56 -6.86 -3.29 16.25
C ASN A 56 -8.38 -3.13 16.06
N ASN A 57 -9.10 -4.23 16.25
CA ASN A 57 -10.56 -4.27 16.12
C ASN A 57 -11.33 -3.41 17.14
N LYS A 58 -10.67 -3.03 18.24
CA LYS A 58 -11.22 -2.15 19.29
C LYS A 58 -10.95 -0.66 19.01
N SER A 59 -10.07 -0.35 18.05
CA SER A 59 -9.75 1.04 17.69
C SER A 59 -10.91 1.70 16.94
N ASN A 60 -11.35 2.84 17.44
CA ASN A 60 -12.37 3.67 16.81
C ASN A 60 -11.83 5.10 16.60
N PHE A 61 -10.88 5.22 15.69
CA PHE A 61 -10.28 6.51 15.35
C PHE A 61 -11.19 7.31 14.43
N ASN A 62 -11.22 8.63 14.60
CA ASN A 62 -11.76 9.52 13.58
C ASN A 62 -10.85 9.41 12.32
N LYS A 63 -11.37 9.87 11.18
CA LYS A 63 -10.71 9.70 9.88
C LYS A 63 -9.38 10.46 9.77
N GLU A 64 -9.23 11.58 10.46
CA GLU A 64 -8.01 12.37 10.50
C GLU A 64 -6.92 11.66 11.31
N THR A 65 -7.25 11.18 12.51
CA THR A 65 -6.34 10.37 13.35
C THR A 65 -5.91 9.10 12.60
N ASP A 66 -6.85 8.44 11.93
CA ASP A 66 -6.53 7.26 11.11
C ASP A 66 -5.49 7.60 10.04
N LEU A 67 -5.69 8.69 9.28
CA LEU A 67 -4.71 9.17 8.31
C LEU A 67 -3.35 9.44 8.96
N LEU A 68 -3.32 10.18 10.07
CA LEU A 68 -2.08 10.56 10.76
C LEU A 68 -1.29 9.34 11.23
N LEU A 69 -1.95 8.30 11.72
CA LEU A 69 -1.30 7.05 12.09
C LEU A 69 -0.68 6.33 10.88
N TYR A 70 -1.36 6.32 9.71
CA TYR A 70 -0.76 5.79 8.48
C TYR A 70 0.47 6.57 8.05
N LEU A 71 0.42 7.91 8.13
CA LEU A 71 1.54 8.77 7.77
C LEU A 71 2.70 8.66 8.79
N ALA A 72 2.40 8.53 10.08
CA ALA A 72 3.41 8.25 11.11
C ALA A 72 4.11 6.91 10.86
N SER A 73 3.35 5.85 10.54
CA SER A 73 3.91 4.56 10.16
C SER A 73 4.83 4.67 8.93
N ARG A 74 4.44 5.46 7.93
CA ARG A 74 5.26 5.75 6.75
C ARG A 74 6.53 6.51 7.10
N SER A 75 6.43 7.55 7.93
CA SER A 75 7.57 8.35 8.38
C SER A 75 8.68 7.48 8.99
N GLU A 76 8.33 6.47 9.80
CA GLU A 76 9.27 5.51 10.36
C GLU A 76 10.00 4.66 9.31
N ASN A 77 9.38 4.46 8.14
CA ASN A 77 9.97 3.68 7.05
C ASN A 77 10.90 4.48 6.14
N ILE A 78 10.77 5.82 6.12
CA ILE A 78 11.44 6.68 5.14
C ILE A 78 12.95 6.58 5.22
N SER A 79 13.54 6.52 6.40
CA SER A 79 14.98 6.38 6.58
C SER A 79 15.50 5.09 5.95
N LEU A 80 14.81 3.97 6.16
CA LEU A 80 15.15 2.69 5.55
C LEU A 80 15.03 2.75 4.03
N LEU A 81 13.94 3.35 3.50
CA LEU A 81 13.72 3.50 2.08
C LEU A 81 14.80 4.37 1.42
N LYS A 82 15.10 5.55 1.98
CA LYS A 82 16.12 6.47 1.46
C LYS A 82 17.52 5.86 1.49
N LYS A 83 17.89 5.13 2.56
CA LYS A 83 19.17 4.42 2.68
C LYS A 83 19.40 3.42 1.55
N ASN A 84 18.34 2.74 1.09
CA ASN A 84 18.40 1.71 0.07
C ASN A 84 18.00 2.19 -1.33
N PHE A 85 17.55 3.45 -1.46
CA PHE A 85 17.11 4.02 -2.73
C PHE A 85 18.20 3.97 -3.80
N ARG A 86 17.85 3.45 -4.97
CA ARG A 86 18.77 3.22 -6.11
C ARG A 86 19.91 2.22 -5.87
N LYS A 87 20.09 1.70 -4.65
CA LYS A 87 21.13 0.71 -4.31
C LYS A 87 20.60 -0.71 -4.38
N LYS A 88 19.36 -0.92 -3.93
CA LYS A 88 18.65 -2.21 -3.94
C LYS A 88 17.30 -2.06 -4.66
N VAL A 89 16.78 -3.16 -5.18
CA VAL A 89 15.37 -3.20 -5.60
C VAL A 89 14.52 -3.05 -4.33
N ILE A 90 13.54 -2.14 -4.36
CA ILE A 90 12.62 -1.92 -3.24
C ILE A 90 11.25 -2.42 -3.65
N LEU A 91 10.71 -3.39 -2.92
CA LEU A 91 9.35 -3.91 -3.09
C LEU A 91 8.50 -3.42 -1.92
N ILE A 92 7.38 -2.74 -2.21
CA ILE A 92 6.50 -2.16 -1.18
C ILE A 92 5.08 -2.69 -1.37
N ASP A 93 4.51 -3.32 -0.33
CA ASP A 93 3.09 -3.70 -0.28
C ASP A 93 2.31 -2.54 0.34
N ARG A 94 1.56 -1.81 -0.46
CA ARG A 94 0.84 -0.56 -0.19
C ARG A 94 1.78 0.64 0.07
N PHE A 95 1.42 1.78 -0.53
CA PHE A 95 2.17 3.01 -0.35
C PHE A 95 1.23 4.24 -0.49
N ILE A 96 1.65 5.28 -1.20
CA ILE A 96 0.96 6.57 -1.31
C ILE A 96 -0.46 6.42 -1.84
N ASP A 97 -0.64 5.62 -2.92
CA ASP A 97 -1.94 5.46 -3.57
C ASP A 97 -2.95 4.80 -2.64
N SER A 98 -2.50 3.89 -1.74
CA SER A 98 -3.35 3.35 -0.68
C SER A 98 -3.87 4.44 0.25
N SER A 99 -3.04 5.40 0.68
CA SER A 99 -3.51 6.49 1.54
C SER A 99 -4.56 7.36 0.85
N ILE A 100 -4.38 7.65 -0.45
CA ILE A 100 -5.36 8.41 -1.22
C ILE A 100 -6.64 7.59 -1.41
N ALA A 101 -6.51 6.31 -1.79
CA ALA A 101 -7.67 5.45 -2.06
C ALA A 101 -8.51 5.19 -0.81
N TYR A 102 -7.88 4.89 0.33
CA TYR A 102 -8.59 4.56 1.57
C TYR A 102 -9.05 5.79 2.33
N GLN A 103 -8.14 6.73 2.63
CA GLN A 103 -8.47 7.87 3.47
C GLN A 103 -9.25 8.95 2.70
N HIS A 104 -8.92 9.23 1.42
CA HIS A 104 -9.69 10.21 0.66
C HIS A 104 -10.96 9.59 0.05
N TYR A 105 -10.83 8.61 -0.87
CA TYR A 105 -12.00 8.07 -1.57
C TYR A 105 -12.88 7.22 -0.66
N GLY A 106 -12.30 6.47 0.28
CA GLY A 106 -13.01 5.65 1.24
C GLY A 106 -13.64 6.44 2.38
N LEU A 107 -12.84 7.22 3.11
CA LEU A 107 -13.22 7.90 4.36
C LEU A 107 -13.52 9.40 4.20
N GLY A 108 -13.26 10.01 3.03
CA GLY A 108 -13.57 11.42 2.77
C GLY A 108 -12.59 12.43 3.38
N VAL A 109 -11.34 12.03 3.65
CA VAL A 109 -10.29 12.95 4.11
C VAL A 109 -9.86 13.87 2.95
N ASN A 110 -9.40 15.07 3.27
CA ASN A 110 -8.91 16.02 2.28
C ASN A 110 -7.68 15.48 1.53
N LYS A 111 -7.78 15.33 0.21
CA LYS A 111 -6.71 14.83 -0.63
C LYS A 111 -5.46 15.68 -0.60
N LYS A 112 -5.61 17.01 -0.60
CA LYS A 112 -4.46 17.95 -0.56
C LYS A 112 -3.62 17.75 0.70
N LEU A 113 -4.23 17.50 1.85
CA LEU A 113 -3.53 17.21 3.10
C LEU A 113 -2.66 15.96 2.96
N ILE A 114 -3.22 14.87 2.39
CA ILE A 114 -2.49 13.62 2.15
C ILE A 114 -1.29 13.86 1.23
N GLU A 115 -1.48 14.62 0.15
CA GLU A 115 -0.44 14.91 -0.84
C GLU A 115 0.69 15.77 -0.27
N ILE A 116 0.36 16.83 0.49
CA ILE A 116 1.35 17.73 1.11
C ILE A 116 2.25 16.96 2.07
N ILE A 117 1.67 16.17 2.98
CA ILE A 117 2.45 15.43 3.97
C ILE A 117 3.31 14.36 3.28
N ASN A 118 2.75 13.61 2.32
CA ASN A 118 3.55 12.65 1.56
C ASN A 118 4.70 13.31 0.80
N LYS A 119 4.49 14.45 0.16
CA LYS A 119 5.54 15.20 -0.54
C LYS A 119 6.66 15.60 0.43
N SER A 120 6.30 16.10 1.61
CA SER A 120 7.26 16.47 2.66
C SER A 120 8.08 15.26 3.12
N LEU A 121 7.45 14.13 3.46
CA LEU A 121 8.13 12.92 3.93
C LEU A 121 9.07 12.32 2.88
N LEU A 122 8.62 12.23 1.65
CA LEU A 122 9.34 11.52 0.58
C LEU A 122 10.47 12.34 -0.03
N GLY A 123 10.29 13.66 -0.16
CA GLY A 123 11.27 14.52 -0.86
C GLY A 123 11.55 13.97 -2.27
N ASN A 124 12.80 13.62 -2.54
CA ASN A 124 13.25 13.09 -3.84
C ASN A 124 13.07 11.58 -4.05
N PHE A 125 12.44 10.88 -3.09
CA PHE A 125 12.16 9.45 -3.26
C PHE A 125 11.07 9.26 -4.30
N LYS A 126 11.35 8.49 -5.35
CA LYS A 126 10.45 8.27 -6.50
C LYS A 126 10.11 6.78 -6.65
N ILE A 127 8.86 6.51 -6.99
CA ILE A 127 8.37 5.19 -7.38
C ILE A 127 8.60 5.04 -8.88
N ASP A 128 9.16 3.91 -9.31
CA ASP A 128 9.37 3.63 -10.73
C ASP A 128 8.16 2.90 -11.33
N PHE A 129 7.59 1.91 -10.59
CA PHE A 129 6.42 1.14 -11.04
C PHE A 129 5.45 0.87 -9.91
N THR A 130 4.17 0.93 -10.24
CA THR A 130 3.09 0.45 -9.38
C THR A 130 2.32 -0.66 -10.10
N PHE A 131 2.20 -1.82 -9.47
CA PHE A 131 1.29 -2.88 -9.89
C PHE A 131 -0.02 -2.74 -9.10
N LEU A 132 -1.08 -2.32 -9.79
CA LEU A 132 -2.41 -2.19 -9.23
C LEU A 132 -3.20 -3.47 -9.49
N ASN A 133 -3.46 -4.22 -8.43
CA ASN A 133 -4.24 -5.45 -8.47
C ASN A 133 -5.72 -5.16 -8.24
N ILE A 134 -6.54 -5.46 -9.24
CA ILE A 134 -7.99 -5.29 -9.23
C ILE A 134 -8.65 -6.65 -8.98
N VAL A 135 -9.69 -6.66 -8.15
CA VAL A 135 -10.48 -7.86 -7.85
C VAL A 135 -11.96 -7.50 -7.80
N ASN A 136 -12.83 -8.39 -8.30
CA ASN A 136 -14.27 -8.19 -8.15
C ASN A 136 -14.73 -8.45 -6.70
N ASN A 137 -15.87 -7.88 -6.30
CA ASN A 137 -16.37 -7.97 -4.93
C ASN A 137 -16.60 -9.43 -4.49
N LYS A 138 -17.10 -10.29 -5.38
CA LYS A 138 -17.38 -11.71 -5.08
C LYS A 138 -16.09 -12.43 -4.65
N ASN A 139 -15.04 -12.28 -5.42
CA ASN A 139 -13.74 -12.92 -5.13
C ASN A 139 -13.03 -12.27 -3.93
N MET A 140 -13.16 -10.96 -3.73
CA MET A 140 -12.67 -10.29 -2.53
C MET A 140 -13.30 -10.91 -1.28
N ILE A 141 -14.64 -10.97 -1.22
CA ILE A 141 -15.37 -11.54 -0.08
C ILE A 141 -14.98 -13.01 0.15
N LYS A 142 -14.94 -13.83 -0.91
CA LYS A 142 -14.53 -15.23 -0.80
C LYS A 142 -13.14 -15.36 -0.15
N ARG A 143 -12.18 -14.54 -0.59
CA ARG A 143 -10.80 -14.56 -0.07
C ARG A 143 -10.70 -14.01 1.37
N LEU A 144 -11.51 -13.02 1.74
CA LEU A 144 -11.56 -12.51 3.11
C LEU A 144 -12.10 -13.55 4.09
N LYS A 145 -13.13 -14.33 3.69
CA LYS A 145 -13.69 -15.41 4.51
C LYS A 145 -12.66 -16.53 4.82
N LEU A 146 -11.65 -16.71 3.99
CA LEU A 146 -10.58 -17.69 4.20
C LEU A 146 -9.51 -17.23 5.19
N ARG A 147 -9.55 -15.99 5.67
CA ARG A 147 -8.58 -15.49 6.66
C ARG A 147 -8.89 -16.03 8.05
N LYS A 148 -7.84 -16.48 8.75
CA LYS A 148 -7.95 -16.97 10.15
C LYS A 148 -8.39 -15.88 11.13
N SER A 149 -8.03 -14.61 10.86
CA SER A 149 -8.42 -13.46 11.68
C SER A 149 -8.66 -12.26 10.78
N LEU A 150 -9.66 -11.47 11.14
CA LEU A 150 -10.02 -10.22 10.48
C LEU A 150 -9.56 -9.04 11.33
N ASN A 151 -8.98 -8.03 10.70
CA ASN A 151 -8.66 -6.76 11.33
C ASN A 151 -9.77 -5.73 11.12
N ARG A 152 -9.64 -4.54 11.70
CA ARG A 152 -10.63 -3.46 11.60
C ARG A 152 -11.00 -3.12 10.16
N TYR A 153 -10.04 -3.08 9.25
CA TYR A 153 -10.29 -2.77 7.83
C TYR A 153 -11.05 -3.88 7.10
N ASP A 154 -10.79 -5.15 7.43
CA ASP A 154 -11.49 -6.28 6.83
C ASP A 154 -13.01 -6.29 7.13
N LYS A 155 -13.46 -5.49 8.11
CA LYS A 155 -14.88 -5.36 8.53
C LYS A 155 -15.66 -4.29 7.77
N PHE A 156 -15.01 -3.48 6.94
CA PHE A 156 -15.73 -2.50 6.12
C PHE A 156 -16.67 -3.18 5.12
N ASN A 157 -17.78 -2.51 4.81
CA ASN A 157 -18.77 -3.02 3.87
C ASN A 157 -18.32 -2.93 2.40
N ASN A 158 -19.04 -3.60 1.52
CA ASN A 158 -18.75 -3.63 0.08
C ASN A 158 -18.79 -2.23 -0.57
N LYS A 159 -19.64 -1.32 -0.08
CA LYS A 159 -19.73 0.05 -0.59
C LYS A 159 -18.43 0.82 -0.36
N PHE A 160 -17.82 0.63 0.81
CA PHE A 160 -16.51 1.20 1.12
C PHE A 160 -15.42 0.68 0.15
N TYR A 161 -15.30 -0.64 0.01
CA TYR A 161 -14.30 -1.22 -0.90
C TYR A 161 -14.50 -0.82 -2.37
N SER A 162 -15.75 -0.69 -2.81
CA SER A 162 -16.06 -0.18 -4.15
C SER A 162 -15.58 1.26 -4.35
N LYS A 163 -15.75 2.14 -3.33
CA LYS A 163 -15.20 3.50 -3.37
C LYS A 163 -13.67 3.50 -3.44
N VAL A 164 -13.02 2.69 -2.60
CA VAL A 164 -11.57 2.56 -2.57
C VAL A 164 -11.02 2.06 -3.91
N GLN A 165 -11.61 1.02 -4.47
CA GLN A 165 -11.16 0.48 -5.78
C GLN A 165 -11.40 1.46 -6.92
N LYS A 166 -12.53 2.19 -6.94
CA LYS A 166 -12.76 3.31 -7.87
C LYS A 166 -11.70 4.40 -7.70
N GLY A 167 -11.27 4.69 -6.47
CA GLY A 167 -10.16 5.60 -6.16
C GLY A 167 -8.86 5.16 -6.82
N PHE A 168 -8.46 3.91 -6.62
CA PHE A 168 -7.28 3.34 -7.28
C PHE A 168 -7.36 3.43 -8.81
N LEU A 169 -8.51 3.13 -9.40
CA LEU A 169 -8.71 3.24 -10.85
C LEU A 169 -8.59 4.68 -11.35
N LYS A 170 -9.09 5.68 -10.59
CA LYS A 170 -8.89 7.09 -10.94
C LYS A 170 -7.41 7.49 -10.89
N LEU A 171 -6.69 7.06 -9.86
CA LEU A 171 -5.24 7.32 -9.73
C LEU A 171 -4.46 6.69 -10.89
N SER A 172 -4.79 5.47 -11.28
CA SER A 172 -4.13 4.77 -12.40
C SER A 172 -4.34 5.47 -13.74
N ARG A 173 -5.52 6.03 -13.98
CA ARG A 173 -5.80 6.82 -15.21
C ARG A 173 -4.97 8.09 -15.28
N GLY A 174 -4.73 8.74 -14.14
CA GLY A 174 -3.88 9.94 -14.04
C GLY A 174 -2.38 9.65 -14.20
N ASN A 175 -1.94 8.41 -14.01
CA ASN A 175 -0.52 8.02 -14.06
C ASN A 175 -0.28 6.72 -14.86
N LYS A 176 -0.84 6.64 -16.09
CA LYS A 176 -0.76 5.45 -16.94
C LYS A 176 0.66 4.96 -17.23
N LYS A 177 1.63 5.87 -17.21
CA LYS A 177 3.03 5.57 -17.55
C LYS A 177 3.69 4.64 -16.54
N ASN A 178 3.38 4.83 -15.24
CA ASN A 178 4.04 4.13 -14.15
C ASN A 178 3.14 3.11 -13.44
N ILE A 179 1.83 3.08 -13.74
CA ILE A 179 0.89 2.13 -13.14
C ILE A 179 0.49 1.07 -14.15
N LYS A 180 0.73 -0.20 -13.82
CA LYS A 180 0.28 -1.37 -14.59
C LYS A 180 -0.86 -2.06 -13.86
N LEU A 181 -1.95 -2.31 -14.58
CA LEU A 181 -3.13 -3.01 -14.04
C LEU A 181 -2.92 -4.53 -14.11
N SER A 182 -3.23 -5.21 -13.02
CA SER A 182 -3.39 -6.67 -12.97
C SER A 182 -4.81 -6.98 -12.53
N ILE A 183 -5.61 -7.54 -13.42
CA ILE A 183 -7.02 -7.88 -13.16
C ILE A 183 -7.10 -9.32 -12.71
N GLN A 184 -7.61 -9.55 -11.51
CA GLN A 184 -7.88 -10.88 -10.95
C GLN A 184 -9.37 -11.20 -11.19
N ILE A 185 -9.63 -12.07 -12.15
CA ILE A 185 -10.98 -12.57 -12.48
C ILE A 185 -11.44 -13.59 -11.45
#